data_9a6e2aed5e6bfcb92c279f35a5658d0e
#
_entry.id   9a6e2aed5e6bfcb92c279f35a5658d0e
#
_cell.length_a   1.000
_cell.length_b   1.000
_cell.length_c   1.000
_cell.angle_alpha   90.00
_cell.angle_beta   90.00
_cell.angle_gamma   90.00
#
_symmetry.space_group_name_H-M   'P 1'
#
loop_
_entity.id
_entity.type
_entity.pdbx_description
1 polymer ?
#
loop_
_entity_poly.entity_id
_entity_poly.type
_entity_poly.pdbx_seq_one_letter_code
_entity_poly.pdbx_strand_id
1 'polypeptide(L)'
;MGKIFIADDEKNIRDLLGKFLADAGHEVKLFENGNTLLDKLEEDTPDIVVLDVMMPGIDGFTACSKIRKSYPDITILLLTARDTDADFMTGFTAGCDDYLTKPFSPLKLTLKVNAILNKLGKIEGEKSTESKTFGDISLDDASFSCKVHEDEVKLTKTEFQVLSLLLATPEKAVSREKLLLDIWGYSEVETRVTDDTMKRLRKKLKDAGSTVHIETIWGFGFKLTLSEAV
;
A
#
# COMPACT_ATOMS: atom_id res chain seq x y z
N MET A 1 -8.59 -7.44 -14.81
CA MET A 1 -9.73 -7.86 -13.97
C MET A 1 -9.18 -8.18 -12.61
N GLY A 2 -9.75 -7.67 -11.53
CA GLY A 2 -9.28 -7.91 -10.17
C GLY A 2 -10.44 -8.28 -9.25
N LYS A 3 -10.14 -8.97 -8.14
CA LYS A 3 -11.10 -9.32 -7.09
C LYS A 3 -11.02 -8.28 -5.97
N ILE A 4 -12.14 -7.66 -5.64
CA ILE A 4 -12.22 -6.54 -4.71
C ILE A 4 -13.26 -6.84 -3.62
N PHE A 5 -12.85 -6.69 -2.37
CA PHE A 5 -13.75 -6.74 -1.22
C PHE A 5 -13.99 -5.32 -0.71
N ILE A 6 -15.25 -4.96 -0.46
CA ILE A 6 -15.64 -3.64 0.05
C ILE A 6 -16.38 -3.82 1.37
N ALA A 7 -15.93 -3.17 2.44
CA ALA A 7 -16.67 -3.05 3.69
C ALA A 7 -17.00 -1.57 3.97
N ASP A 8 -18.29 -1.30 4.10
CA ASP A 8 -18.85 0.01 4.43
C ASP A 8 -20.23 -0.25 5.07
N ASP A 9 -20.57 0.36 6.19
CA ASP A 9 -21.83 0.12 6.88
C ASP A 9 -23.02 0.78 6.18
N GLU A 10 -22.77 1.85 5.42
CA GLU A 10 -23.79 2.54 4.64
C GLU A 10 -24.15 1.77 3.36
N LYS A 11 -25.29 1.04 3.40
CA LYS A 11 -25.75 0.21 2.27
C LYS A 11 -25.74 0.95 0.94
N ASN A 12 -26.19 2.20 0.89
CA ASN A 12 -26.30 2.95 -0.37
C ASN A 12 -24.91 3.26 -0.96
N ILE A 13 -23.93 3.59 -0.10
CA ILE A 13 -22.54 3.84 -0.51
C ILE A 13 -21.94 2.51 -1.00
N ARG A 14 -22.07 1.46 -0.22
CA ARG A 14 -21.55 0.13 -0.55
C ARG A 14 -22.07 -0.39 -1.89
N ASP A 15 -23.40 -0.30 -2.12
CA ASP A 15 -24.02 -0.74 -3.36
C ASP A 15 -23.57 0.12 -4.57
N LEU A 16 -23.46 1.44 -4.36
CA LEU A 16 -23.00 2.36 -5.40
C LEU A 16 -21.54 2.04 -5.81
N LEU A 17 -20.63 1.91 -4.85
CA LEU A 17 -19.23 1.60 -5.11
C LEU A 17 -19.10 0.23 -5.77
N GLY A 18 -19.83 -0.76 -5.28
CA GLY A 18 -19.87 -2.11 -5.85
C GLY A 18 -20.29 -2.11 -7.31
N LYS A 19 -21.33 -1.34 -7.64
CA LYS A 19 -21.81 -1.20 -9.03
C LYS A 19 -20.74 -0.57 -9.94
N PHE A 20 -20.14 0.54 -9.53
CA PHE A 20 -19.12 1.22 -10.35
C PHE A 20 -17.90 0.33 -10.62
N LEU A 21 -17.46 -0.45 -9.63
CA LEU A 21 -16.34 -1.38 -9.79
C LEU A 21 -16.71 -2.61 -10.62
N ALA A 22 -17.93 -3.14 -10.47
CA ALA A 22 -18.43 -4.23 -11.30
C ALA A 22 -18.59 -3.80 -12.77
N ASP A 23 -19.12 -2.60 -13.01
CA ASP A 23 -19.25 -2.02 -14.36
C ASP A 23 -17.87 -1.77 -15.02
N ALA A 24 -16.83 -1.58 -14.19
CA ALA A 24 -15.43 -1.51 -14.65
C ALA A 24 -14.78 -2.89 -14.90
N GLY A 25 -15.51 -3.98 -14.75
CA GLY A 25 -15.06 -5.34 -15.07
C GLY A 25 -14.36 -6.08 -13.93
N HIS A 26 -14.58 -5.70 -12.67
CA HIS A 26 -14.02 -6.38 -11.50
C HIS A 26 -15.01 -7.35 -10.85
N GLU A 27 -14.47 -8.38 -10.19
CA GLU A 27 -15.24 -9.21 -9.27
C GLU A 27 -15.34 -8.49 -7.92
N VAL A 28 -16.56 -8.18 -7.47
CA VAL A 28 -16.76 -7.39 -6.24
C VAL A 28 -17.59 -8.17 -5.23
N LYS A 29 -17.11 -8.23 -3.99
CA LYS A 29 -17.87 -8.72 -2.82
C LYS A 29 -18.08 -7.59 -1.83
N LEU A 30 -19.31 -7.52 -1.30
CA LEU A 30 -19.76 -6.43 -0.42
C LEU A 30 -19.99 -6.96 1.00
N PHE A 31 -19.53 -6.23 1.99
CA PHE A 31 -19.64 -6.55 3.41
C PHE A 31 -20.18 -5.36 4.18
N GLU A 32 -21.06 -5.61 5.13
CA GLU A 32 -21.70 -4.55 5.93
C GLU A 32 -20.83 -4.08 7.10
N ASN A 33 -19.78 -4.82 7.43
CA ASN A 33 -18.86 -4.48 8.52
C ASN A 33 -17.53 -5.22 8.38
N GLY A 34 -16.55 -4.83 9.20
CA GLY A 34 -15.22 -5.43 9.19
C GLY A 34 -15.18 -6.90 9.62
N ASN A 35 -16.09 -7.37 10.49
CA ASN A 35 -16.10 -8.76 10.95
C ASN A 35 -16.46 -9.70 9.80
N THR A 36 -17.58 -9.43 9.10
CA THR A 36 -18.02 -10.27 7.97
C THR A 36 -17.00 -10.31 6.83
N LEU A 37 -16.26 -9.23 6.64
CA LEU A 37 -15.15 -9.21 5.69
C LEU A 37 -13.99 -10.09 6.16
N LEU A 38 -13.57 -9.98 7.45
CA LEU A 38 -12.49 -10.79 8.01
C LEU A 38 -12.82 -12.28 7.97
N ASP A 39 -14.04 -12.68 8.33
CA ASP A 39 -14.49 -14.08 8.25
C ASP A 39 -14.38 -14.60 6.80
N LYS A 40 -14.73 -13.75 5.81
CA LYS A 40 -14.65 -14.16 4.40
C LYS A 40 -13.21 -14.30 3.89
N LEU A 41 -12.26 -13.57 4.44
CA LEU A 41 -10.85 -13.69 4.06
C LEU A 41 -10.24 -15.06 4.40
N GLU A 42 -10.81 -15.80 5.34
CA GLU A 42 -10.37 -17.17 5.66
C GLU A 42 -10.68 -18.16 4.52
N GLU A 43 -11.70 -17.89 3.68
CA GLU A 43 -12.13 -18.73 2.59
C GLU A 43 -11.70 -18.22 1.21
N ASP A 44 -11.54 -16.91 1.08
CA ASP A 44 -11.36 -16.26 -0.22
C ASP A 44 -10.52 -14.98 -0.10
N THR A 45 -9.49 -14.86 -0.92
CA THR A 45 -8.53 -13.76 -0.86
C THR A 45 -8.73 -12.81 -2.05
N PRO A 46 -8.97 -11.50 -1.82
CA PRO A 46 -9.03 -10.48 -2.87
C PRO A 46 -7.65 -9.91 -3.20
N ASP A 47 -7.55 -9.22 -4.34
CA ASP A 47 -6.40 -8.40 -4.70
C ASP A 47 -6.38 -7.08 -3.90
N ILE A 48 -7.58 -6.50 -3.71
CA ILE A 48 -7.76 -5.23 -3.00
C ILE A 48 -8.90 -5.35 -1.99
N VAL A 49 -8.67 -4.81 -0.80
CA VAL A 49 -9.71 -4.55 0.19
C VAL A 49 -9.93 -3.05 0.30
N VAL A 50 -11.17 -2.61 0.14
CA VAL A 50 -11.63 -1.24 0.36
C VAL A 50 -12.38 -1.20 1.69
N LEU A 51 -11.92 -0.43 2.65
CA LEU A 51 -12.48 -0.37 3.99
C LEU A 51 -12.93 1.03 4.35
N ASP A 52 -14.17 1.19 4.75
CA ASP A 52 -14.56 2.38 5.49
C ASP A 52 -13.93 2.38 6.89
N VAL A 53 -13.45 3.54 7.31
CA VAL A 53 -12.88 3.70 8.65
C VAL A 53 -13.97 3.70 9.72
N MET A 54 -15.11 4.31 9.43
CA MET A 54 -16.18 4.54 10.41
C MET A 54 -17.26 3.45 10.31
N MET A 55 -16.93 2.24 10.75
CA MET A 55 -17.90 1.13 10.80
C MET A 55 -18.23 0.73 12.24
N PRO A 56 -19.47 0.27 12.51
CA PRO A 56 -19.84 -0.28 13.82
C PRO A 56 -19.10 -1.60 14.09
N GLY A 57 -18.77 -1.84 15.34
CA GLY A 57 -18.03 -3.02 15.78
C GLY A 57 -16.53 -2.87 15.59
N ILE A 58 -15.95 -3.56 14.63
CA ILE A 58 -14.54 -3.38 14.26
C ILE A 58 -14.43 -2.23 13.27
N ASP A 59 -13.74 -1.15 13.68
CA ASP A 59 -13.43 -0.03 12.79
C ASP A 59 -12.43 -0.43 11.68
N GLY A 60 -12.35 0.41 10.62
CA GLY A 60 -11.51 0.13 9.46
C GLY A 60 -10.02 0.06 9.79
N PHE A 61 -9.53 0.79 10.79
CA PHE A 61 -8.11 0.73 11.18
C PHE A 61 -7.78 -0.59 11.89
N THR A 62 -8.67 -1.04 12.79
CA THR A 62 -8.54 -2.33 13.47
C THR A 62 -8.63 -3.48 12.47
N ALA A 63 -9.58 -3.42 11.52
CA ALA A 63 -9.70 -4.41 10.43
C ALA A 63 -8.43 -4.43 9.56
N CYS A 64 -7.94 -3.26 9.14
CA CYS A 64 -6.70 -3.10 8.37
C CYS A 64 -5.51 -3.77 9.07
N SER A 65 -5.31 -3.49 10.38
CA SER A 65 -4.22 -4.09 11.17
C SER A 65 -4.30 -5.61 11.23
N LYS A 66 -5.51 -6.18 11.39
CA LYS A 66 -5.73 -7.63 11.38
C LYS A 66 -5.43 -8.24 10.02
N ILE A 67 -5.93 -7.63 8.93
CA ILE A 67 -5.66 -8.08 7.56
C ILE A 67 -4.17 -8.05 7.30
N ARG A 68 -3.49 -6.96 7.62
CA ARG A 68 -2.05 -6.81 7.36
C ARG A 68 -1.21 -7.86 8.08
N LYS A 69 -1.61 -8.27 9.28
CA LYS A 69 -0.91 -9.30 10.07
C LYS A 69 -1.01 -10.69 9.43
N SER A 70 -2.18 -11.05 8.90
CA SER A 70 -2.47 -12.38 8.38
C SER A 70 -2.31 -12.50 6.87
N TYR A 71 -2.50 -11.39 6.14
CA TYR A 71 -2.49 -11.32 4.68
C TYR A 71 -1.66 -10.12 4.19
N PRO A 72 -0.32 -10.21 4.26
CA PRO A 72 0.57 -9.09 3.93
C PRO A 72 0.49 -8.64 2.47
N ASP A 73 0.05 -9.54 1.57
CA ASP A 73 0.00 -9.30 0.12
C ASP A 73 -1.27 -8.61 -0.37
N ILE A 74 -2.32 -8.52 0.46
CA ILE A 74 -3.54 -7.82 0.09
C ILE A 74 -3.27 -6.32 0.09
N THR A 75 -3.64 -5.63 -0.99
CA THR A 75 -3.62 -4.17 -1.01
C THR A 75 -4.83 -3.60 -0.27
N ILE A 76 -4.61 -2.69 0.67
CA ILE A 76 -5.66 -2.12 1.51
C ILE A 76 -5.81 -0.63 1.21
N LEU A 77 -7.00 -0.24 0.77
CA LEU A 77 -7.43 1.14 0.54
C LEU A 77 -8.44 1.55 1.60
N LEU A 78 -8.13 2.56 2.40
CA LEU A 78 -9.05 3.09 3.41
C LEU A 78 -9.92 4.21 2.83
N LEU A 79 -11.21 4.19 3.15
CA LEU A 79 -12.12 5.30 2.93
C LEU A 79 -12.29 6.04 4.26
N THR A 80 -12.00 7.33 4.30
CA THR A 80 -12.04 8.09 5.56
C THR A 80 -12.73 9.43 5.39
N ALA A 81 -13.59 9.79 6.35
CA ALA A 81 -14.13 11.15 6.47
C ALA A 81 -13.17 12.09 7.22
N ARG A 82 -12.06 11.55 7.72
CA ARG A 82 -11.14 12.23 8.60
C ARG A 82 -9.95 12.75 7.81
N ASP A 83 -9.68 14.02 7.95
CA ASP A 83 -8.59 14.77 7.31
C ASP A 83 -7.53 15.26 8.30
N THR A 84 -7.62 14.85 9.58
CA THR A 84 -6.67 15.26 10.61
C THR A 84 -5.39 14.45 10.59
N ASP A 85 -4.28 15.06 10.98
CA ASP A 85 -2.97 14.39 11.07
C ASP A 85 -2.97 13.18 12.03
N ALA A 86 -3.80 13.21 13.08
CA ALA A 86 -3.94 12.10 14.02
C ALA A 86 -4.62 10.88 13.37
N ASP A 87 -5.60 11.09 12.51
CA ASP A 87 -6.31 10.01 11.81
C ASP A 87 -5.44 9.38 10.71
N PHE A 88 -4.68 10.18 9.98
CA PHE A 88 -3.66 9.70 9.07
C PHE A 88 -2.59 8.87 9.80
N MET A 89 -2.14 9.31 10.98
CA MET A 89 -1.19 8.56 11.80
C MET A 89 -1.75 7.20 12.25
N THR A 90 -3.05 7.11 12.54
CA THR A 90 -3.71 5.88 12.96
C THR A 90 -3.83 4.90 11.79
N GLY A 91 -4.31 5.33 10.62
CA GLY A 91 -4.37 4.52 9.40
C GLY A 91 -3.00 4.05 8.94
N PHE A 92 -2.03 4.91 9.06
CA PHE A 92 -0.63 4.65 8.83
C PHE A 92 -0.08 3.51 9.70
N THR A 93 -0.31 3.57 11.02
CA THR A 93 0.14 2.54 11.97
C THR A 93 -0.59 1.22 11.71
N ALA A 94 -1.83 1.27 11.19
CA ALA A 94 -2.62 0.11 10.81
C ALA A 94 -2.08 -0.64 9.57
N GLY A 95 -1.24 0.01 8.72
CA GLY A 95 -0.59 -0.64 7.59
C GLY A 95 -1.37 -0.60 6.27
N CYS A 96 -2.24 0.39 6.04
CA CYS A 96 -2.90 0.58 4.74
C CYS A 96 -1.88 0.96 3.65
N ASP A 97 -2.20 0.63 2.40
CA ASP A 97 -1.36 0.97 1.24
C ASP A 97 -1.75 2.31 0.63
N ASP A 98 -3.03 2.68 0.77
CA ASP A 98 -3.55 3.93 0.24
C ASP A 98 -4.83 4.34 0.98
N TYR A 99 -5.28 5.57 0.76
CA TYR A 99 -6.54 6.07 1.33
C TYR A 99 -7.26 7.02 0.37
N LEU A 100 -8.55 7.20 0.59
CA LEU A 100 -9.41 8.12 -0.15
C LEU A 100 -10.32 8.87 0.82
N THR A 101 -10.19 10.20 0.86
CA THR A 101 -10.98 11.05 1.77
C THR A 101 -12.40 11.26 1.25
N LYS A 102 -13.40 11.07 2.12
CA LYS A 102 -14.80 11.43 1.87
C LYS A 102 -14.98 12.96 2.04
N PRO A 103 -15.75 13.66 1.16
CA PRO A 103 -16.50 13.09 0.05
C PRO A 103 -15.64 12.84 -1.19
N PHE A 104 -15.87 11.72 -1.87
CA PHE A 104 -15.23 11.38 -3.14
C PHE A 104 -16.28 10.92 -4.18
N SER A 105 -15.94 11.01 -5.45
CA SER A 105 -16.78 10.42 -6.49
C SER A 105 -16.47 8.93 -6.67
N PRO A 106 -17.47 8.06 -6.95
CA PRO A 106 -17.23 6.65 -7.25
C PRO A 106 -16.24 6.45 -8.40
N LEU A 107 -16.24 7.36 -9.38
CA LEU A 107 -15.27 7.35 -10.47
C LEU A 107 -13.83 7.50 -9.97
N LYS A 108 -13.58 8.39 -8.98
CA LYS A 108 -12.24 8.56 -8.39
C LYS A 108 -11.75 7.27 -7.73
N LEU A 109 -12.64 6.56 -7.00
CA LEU A 109 -12.31 5.25 -6.44
C LEU A 109 -11.99 4.23 -7.55
N THR A 110 -12.83 4.14 -8.59
CA THR A 110 -12.62 3.21 -9.70
C THR A 110 -11.28 3.46 -10.41
N LEU A 111 -10.94 4.72 -10.68
CA LEU A 111 -9.65 5.08 -11.29
C LEU A 111 -8.47 4.67 -10.40
N LYS A 112 -8.57 4.91 -9.09
CA LYS A 112 -7.54 4.53 -8.12
C LYS A 112 -7.35 3.01 -8.05
N VAL A 113 -8.45 2.25 -7.97
CA VAL A 113 -8.44 0.78 -7.98
C VAL A 113 -7.84 0.24 -9.28
N ASN A 114 -8.24 0.77 -10.43
CA ASN A 114 -7.68 0.38 -11.72
C ASN A 114 -6.17 0.65 -11.81
N ALA A 115 -5.72 1.81 -11.32
CA ALA A 115 -4.30 2.15 -11.30
C ALA A 115 -3.49 1.13 -10.47
N ILE A 116 -3.97 0.80 -9.27
CA ILE A 116 -3.35 -0.20 -8.38
C ILE A 116 -3.30 -1.57 -9.07
N LEU A 117 -4.42 -2.07 -9.61
CA LEU A 117 -4.49 -3.39 -10.27
C LEU A 117 -3.62 -3.48 -11.51
N ASN A 118 -3.55 -2.42 -12.31
CA ASN A 118 -2.68 -2.38 -13.49
C ASN A 118 -1.20 -2.47 -13.10
N LYS A 119 -0.82 -1.90 -11.96
CA LYS A 119 0.54 -2.01 -11.43
C LYS A 119 0.83 -3.41 -10.91
N LEU A 120 -0.10 -4.00 -10.17
CA LEU A 120 0.03 -5.38 -9.69
C LEU A 120 0.18 -6.36 -10.87
N GLY A 121 -0.64 -6.23 -11.91
CA GLY A 121 -0.57 -7.09 -13.11
C GLY A 121 0.70 -6.90 -13.93
N LYS A 122 1.31 -5.70 -13.95
CA LYS A 122 2.61 -5.48 -14.61
C LYS A 122 3.74 -6.18 -13.88
N ILE A 123 3.71 -6.20 -12.55
CA ILE A 123 4.72 -6.87 -11.73
C ILE A 123 4.69 -8.38 -11.93
N GLU A 124 3.48 -8.96 -12.03
CA GLU A 124 3.34 -10.39 -12.34
C GLU A 124 3.82 -10.76 -13.76
N GLY A 125 3.78 -9.80 -14.70
CA GLY A 125 4.19 -9.98 -16.10
C GLY A 125 5.68 -9.71 -16.38
N GLU A 126 6.30 -8.82 -15.63
CA GLU A 126 7.71 -8.43 -15.75
C GLU A 126 8.54 -9.06 -14.62
N LYS A 127 8.63 -10.40 -14.60
CA LYS A 127 9.60 -11.08 -13.73
C LYS A 127 11.01 -10.78 -14.25
N SER A 128 11.59 -9.66 -13.83
CA SER A 128 13.03 -9.51 -13.94
C SER A 128 13.70 -10.50 -12.99
N THR A 129 14.60 -11.31 -13.51
CA THR A 129 15.39 -12.27 -12.73
C THR A 129 16.55 -11.60 -12.00
N GLU A 130 16.58 -10.29 -11.93
CA GLU A 130 17.67 -9.52 -11.35
C GLU A 130 17.43 -9.23 -9.87
N SER A 131 18.32 -9.74 -9.03
CA SER A 131 18.39 -9.30 -7.64
C SER A 131 19.01 -7.90 -7.58
N LYS A 132 18.34 -6.95 -6.92
CA LYS A 132 18.86 -5.61 -6.66
C LYS A 132 19.50 -5.58 -5.28
N THR A 133 20.73 -5.11 -5.21
CA THR A 133 21.47 -5.00 -3.95
C THR A 133 22.02 -3.61 -3.73
N PHE A 134 21.99 -3.14 -2.49
CA PHE A 134 22.68 -1.91 -2.06
C PHE A 134 22.99 -2.01 -0.56
N GLY A 135 24.26 -1.88 -0.19
CA GLY A 135 24.73 -2.11 1.18
C GLY A 135 24.40 -3.53 1.63
N ASP A 136 23.67 -3.64 2.73
CA ASP A 136 23.22 -4.89 3.34
C ASP A 136 21.81 -5.33 2.90
N ILE A 137 21.17 -4.59 2.00
CA ILE A 137 19.84 -4.92 1.47
C ILE A 137 19.96 -5.70 0.16
N SER A 138 19.21 -6.78 0.05
CA SER A 138 18.97 -7.49 -1.22
C SER A 138 17.47 -7.66 -1.45
N LEU A 139 17.03 -7.33 -2.68
CA LEU A 139 15.69 -7.55 -3.18
C LEU A 139 15.71 -8.55 -4.31
N ASP A 140 14.85 -9.55 -4.24
CA ASP A 140 14.59 -10.48 -5.33
C ASP A 140 13.18 -10.22 -5.89
N ASP A 141 13.13 -9.67 -7.09
CA ASP A 141 11.88 -9.35 -7.78
C ASP A 141 11.09 -10.62 -8.17
N ALA A 142 11.75 -11.77 -8.36
CA ALA A 142 11.09 -13.01 -8.75
C ALA A 142 10.32 -13.67 -7.60
N SER A 143 10.88 -13.61 -6.38
CA SER A 143 10.26 -14.16 -5.17
C SER A 143 9.54 -13.13 -4.31
N PHE A 144 9.58 -11.83 -4.68
CA PHE A 144 9.09 -10.72 -3.86
C PHE A 144 9.70 -10.71 -2.45
N SER A 145 10.93 -11.15 -2.31
CA SER A 145 11.61 -11.22 -1.03
C SER A 145 12.58 -10.07 -0.83
N CYS A 146 12.67 -9.60 0.40
CA CYS A 146 13.63 -8.60 0.86
C CYS A 146 14.46 -9.20 2.00
N LYS A 147 15.77 -9.06 1.93
CA LYS A 147 16.66 -9.43 3.01
C LYS A 147 17.52 -8.23 3.41
N VAL A 148 17.79 -8.16 4.70
CA VAL A 148 18.82 -7.30 5.30
C VAL A 148 19.84 -8.23 5.91
N HIS A 149 21.09 -8.19 5.45
CA HIS A 149 22.07 -9.26 5.66
C HIS A 149 21.52 -10.60 5.16
N GLU A 150 21.28 -11.55 6.06
CA GLU A 150 20.69 -12.86 5.75
C GLU A 150 19.23 -12.98 6.25
N ASP A 151 18.74 -12.00 6.99
CA ASP A 151 17.42 -12.02 7.61
C ASP A 151 16.34 -11.49 6.68
N GLU A 152 15.25 -12.23 6.55
CA GLU A 152 14.10 -11.83 5.73
C GLU A 152 13.30 -10.70 6.40
N VAL A 153 13.07 -9.62 5.65
CA VAL A 153 12.24 -8.48 6.06
C VAL A 153 10.91 -8.52 5.32
N LYS A 154 9.82 -8.70 6.07
CA LYS A 154 8.47 -8.75 5.51
C LYS A 154 8.00 -7.35 5.07
N LEU A 155 7.94 -7.15 3.77
CA LEU A 155 7.41 -5.94 3.15
C LEU A 155 6.00 -6.19 2.59
N THR A 156 5.16 -5.15 2.56
CA THR A 156 3.94 -5.18 1.74
C THR A 156 4.32 -5.03 0.26
N LYS A 157 3.41 -5.35 -0.65
CA LYS A 157 3.64 -5.16 -2.10
C LYS A 157 4.04 -3.72 -2.43
N THR A 158 3.35 -2.73 -1.84
CA THR A 158 3.65 -1.30 -2.03
C THR A 158 5.03 -0.92 -1.48
N GLU A 159 5.38 -1.39 -0.27
CA GLU A 159 6.70 -1.13 0.33
C GLU A 159 7.83 -1.76 -0.50
N PHE A 160 7.61 -2.99 -1.00
CA PHE A 160 8.56 -3.67 -1.87
C PHE A 160 8.81 -2.87 -3.16
N GLN A 161 7.74 -2.41 -3.83
CA GLN A 161 7.83 -1.61 -5.05
C GLN A 161 8.58 -0.29 -4.83
N VAL A 162 8.28 0.41 -3.73
CA VAL A 162 8.96 1.65 -3.38
C VAL A 162 10.45 1.39 -3.15
N LEU A 163 10.80 0.34 -2.39
CA LEU A 163 12.19 0.00 -2.13
C LEU A 163 12.91 -0.44 -3.41
N SER A 164 12.26 -1.23 -4.27
CA SER A 164 12.78 -1.63 -5.58
C SER A 164 13.07 -0.44 -6.48
N LEU A 165 12.18 0.57 -6.49
CA LEU A 165 12.39 1.80 -7.27
C LEU A 165 13.58 2.63 -6.75
N LEU A 166 13.74 2.72 -5.43
CA LEU A 166 14.87 3.41 -4.82
C LEU A 166 16.19 2.66 -5.07
N LEU A 167 16.17 1.31 -5.02
CA LEU A 167 17.34 0.47 -5.30
C LEU A 167 17.76 0.47 -6.77
N ALA A 168 16.86 0.81 -7.68
CA ALA A 168 17.22 0.98 -9.10
C ALA A 168 18.16 2.19 -9.32
N THR A 169 18.18 3.14 -8.41
CA THR A 169 19.01 4.36 -8.50
C THR A 169 19.57 4.74 -7.12
N PRO A 170 20.42 3.89 -6.50
CA PRO A 170 20.96 4.17 -5.17
C PRO A 170 21.74 5.48 -5.21
N GLU A 171 21.71 6.21 -4.09
CA GLU A 171 22.33 7.52 -3.90
C GLU A 171 21.78 8.67 -4.78
N LYS A 172 20.84 8.38 -5.67
CA LYS A 172 20.13 9.41 -6.43
C LYS A 172 18.75 9.67 -5.83
N ALA A 173 18.36 10.95 -5.84
CA ALA A 173 17.05 11.33 -5.35
C ALA A 173 15.95 10.96 -6.34
N VAL A 174 14.88 10.34 -5.84
CA VAL A 174 13.63 10.05 -6.57
C VAL A 174 12.56 11.01 -6.08
N SER A 175 11.90 11.72 -7.00
CA SER A 175 10.89 12.71 -6.62
C SER A 175 9.61 12.03 -6.09
N ARG A 176 8.83 12.78 -5.27
CA ARG A 176 7.52 12.30 -4.78
C ARG A 176 6.55 12.05 -5.93
N GLU A 177 6.55 12.91 -6.94
CA GLU A 177 5.70 12.78 -8.13
C GLU A 177 6.03 11.49 -8.88
N LYS A 178 7.33 11.19 -9.06
CA LYS A 178 7.76 9.95 -9.70
C LYS A 178 7.31 8.72 -8.90
N LEU A 179 7.49 8.73 -7.59
CA LEU A 179 7.02 7.66 -6.70
C LEU A 179 5.50 7.48 -6.83
N LEU A 180 4.71 8.57 -6.75
CA LEU A 180 3.25 8.51 -6.89
C LEU A 180 2.84 7.91 -8.24
N LEU A 181 3.45 8.37 -9.32
CA LEU A 181 3.13 7.89 -10.66
C LEU A 181 3.54 6.42 -10.85
N ASP A 182 4.75 6.06 -10.44
CA ASP A 182 5.31 4.73 -10.68
C ASP A 182 4.73 3.66 -9.72
N ILE A 183 4.29 4.00 -8.53
CA ILE A 183 3.79 3.05 -7.53
C ILE A 183 2.26 3.07 -7.43
N TRP A 184 1.64 4.25 -7.42
CA TRP A 184 0.18 4.38 -7.26
C TRP A 184 -0.55 4.69 -8.56
N GLY A 185 0.17 5.09 -9.64
CA GLY A 185 -0.40 5.33 -10.97
C GLY A 185 -1.19 6.63 -11.13
N TYR A 186 -1.02 7.58 -10.20
CA TYR A 186 -1.62 8.91 -10.28
C TYR A 186 -0.63 10.00 -9.83
N SER A 187 -0.85 11.22 -10.31
CA SER A 187 0.02 12.37 -10.03
C SER A 187 -0.60 13.41 -9.10
N GLU A 188 -1.87 13.26 -8.72
CA GLU A 188 -2.55 14.21 -7.84
C GLU A 188 -2.02 14.13 -6.40
N VAL A 189 -1.77 15.32 -5.86
CA VAL A 189 -0.97 15.63 -4.69
C VAL A 189 -1.66 15.24 -3.36
N GLU A 190 -1.86 13.95 -3.12
CA GLU A 190 -1.90 13.43 -1.76
C GLU A 190 -0.53 12.87 -1.42
N THR A 191 0.46 13.76 -1.27
CA THR A 191 1.87 13.41 -1.02
C THR A 191 2.11 12.63 0.27
N ARG A 192 1.11 12.58 1.16
CA ARG A 192 1.24 11.88 2.45
C ARG A 192 1.44 10.38 2.32
N VAL A 193 0.84 9.72 1.31
CA VAL A 193 0.99 8.27 1.13
C VAL A 193 2.44 7.85 0.89
N THR A 194 3.22 8.66 0.17
CA THR A 194 4.64 8.41 -0.06
C THR A 194 5.45 8.57 1.24
N ASP A 195 5.24 9.68 1.95
CA ASP A 195 5.93 9.95 3.22
C ASP A 195 5.60 8.88 4.27
N ASP A 196 4.34 8.44 4.30
CA ASP A 196 3.87 7.39 5.18
C ASP A 196 4.52 6.03 4.86
N THR A 197 4.59 5.67 3.59
CA THR A 197 5.28 4.44 3.18
C THR A 197 6.77 4.49 3.50
N MET A 198 7.43 5.65 3.27
CA MET A 198 8.84 5.83 3.64
C MET A 198 9.08 5.69 5.14
N LYS A 199 8.15 6.17 5.98
CA LYS A 199 8.25 6.03 7.44
C LYS A 199 8.17 4.56 7.87
N ARG A 200 7.25 3.76 7.26
CA ARG A 200 7.17 2.31 7.52
C ARG A 200 8.44 1.59 7.08
N LEU A 201 8.91 1.86 5.87
CA LEU A 201 10.17 1.28 5.36
C LEU A 201 11.35 1.60 6.27
N ARG A 202 11.51 2.87 6.67
CA ARG A 202 12.57 3.27 7.61
C ARG A 202 12.52 2.46 8.89
N LYS A 203 11.32 2.29 9.46
CA LYS A 203 11.14 1.49 10.68
C LYS A 203 11.55 0.04 10.46
N LYS A 204 11.09 -0.61 9.39
CA LYS A 204 11.41 -2.01 9.09
C LYS A 204 12.90 -2.23 8.84
N LEU A 205 13.55 -1.35 8.08
CA LEU A 205 14.99 -1.41 7.84
C LEU A 205 15.79 -1.20 9.13
N LYS A 206 15.39 -0.23 9.96
CA LYS A 206 16.01 0.00 11.27
C LYS A 206 15.84 -1.18 12.22
N ASP A 207 14.62 -1.74 12.30
CA ASP A 207 14.32 -2.89 13.16
C ASP A 207 15.10 -4.14 12.71
N ALA A 208 15.43 -4.25 11.42
CA ALA A 208 16.30 -5.30 10.85
C ALA A 208 17.81 -4.98 10.97
N GLY A 209 18.20 -3.86 11.57
CA GLY A 209 19.60 -3.49 11.76
C GLY A 209 20.34 -3.05 10.50
N SER A 210 19.61 -2.61 9.46
CA SER A 210 20.23 -2.18 8.19
C SER A 210 21.12 -0.95 8.37
N THR A 211 22.25 -0.95 7.65
CA THR A 211 23.15 0.22 7.48
C THR A 211 22.66 1.16 6.39
N VAL A 212 21.66 0.74 5.60
CA VAL A 212 21.05 1.56 4.57
C VAL A 212 19.94 2.43 5.16
N HIS A 213 19.95 3.70 4.80
CA HIS A 213 18.94 4.67 5.23
C HIS A 213 18.20 5.29 4.06
N ILE A 214 16.92 5.62 4.30
CA ILE A 214 16.13 6.44 3.37
C ILE A 214 16.22 7.88 3.84
N GLU A 215 16.98 8.71 3.14
CA GLU A 215 17.10 10.15 3.39
C GLU A 215 15.95 10.91 2.73
N THR A 216 15.45 11.96 3.40
CA THR A 216 14.49 12.90 2.82
C THR A 216 15.24 14.06 2.18
N ILE A 217 15.02 14.28 0.90
CA ILE A 217 15.48 15.48 0.19
C ILE A 217 14.32 16.49 0.22
N TRP A 218 14.46 17.47 1.09
CA TRP A 218 13.43 18.46 1.34
C TRP A 218 12.95 19.16 0.05
N GLY A 219 11.65 19.26 -0.10
CA GLY A 219 11.03 19.85 -1.30
C GLY A 219 11.12 19.01 -2.56
N PHE A 220 11.77 17.82 -2.54
CA PHE A 220 11.93 16.98 -3.72
C PHE A 220 11.43 15.54 -3.54
N GLY A 221 12.05 14.76 -2.65
CA GLY A 221 11.71 13.34 -2.54
C GLY A 221 12.61 12.58 -1.59
N PHE A 222 13.08 11.41 -2.01
CA PHE A 222 13.82 10.49 -1.16
C PHE A 222 14.99 9.84 -1.91
N LYS A 223 16.02 9.43 -1.20
CA LYS A 223 17.12 8.61 -1.72
C LYS A 223 17.58 7.57 -0.71
N LEU A 224 18.21 6.50 -1.19
CA LEU A 224 18.93 5.55 -0.35
C LEU A 224 20.37 6.04 -0.14
N THR A 225 20.86 5.92 1.09
CA THR A 225 22.23 6.23 1.48
C THR A 225 22.75 5.16 2.42
N LEU A 226 24.08 5.00 2.48
CA LEU A 226 24.73 4.20 3.52
C LEU A 226 24.99 5.09 4.75
N SER A 227 24.90 4.50 5.96
CA SER A 227 25.44 5.14 7.14
C SER A 227 26.94 5.36 6.93
N GLU A 228 27.43 6.55 7.19
CA GLU A 228 28.85 6.73 7.35
C GLU A 228 29.29 5.85 8.53
N ALA A 229 30.29 4.99 8.29
CA ALA A 229 30.90 4.21 9.36
C ALA A 229 31.55 5.21 10.35
N VAL A 230 31.02 5.27 11.56
CA VAL A 230 31.60 6.02 12.68
C VAL A 230 32.81 5.28 13.21
#